data_6d922aa93f647c9bc8fde049344758c8
#
_entry.id   6d922aa93f647c9bc8fde049344758c8
#
_cell.length_a   1.000
_cell.length_b   1.000
_cell.length_c   1.000
_cell.angle_alpha   90.00
_cell.angle_beta   90.00
_cell.angle_gamma   90.00
#
_symmetry.space_group_name_H-M   'P 1'
#
loop_
_entity.id
_entity.type
_entity.pdbx_description
1 polymer ?
#
loop_
_entity_poly.entity_id
_entity_poly.type
_entity_poly.pdbx_seq_one_letter_code
_entity_poly.pdbx_strand_id
1 'polypeptide(L)'
;FTATFLTRHSLLNILTKYSVFTSEKILMVMRPYQIAAPERIIQRINVANNYKHFGSVQGGGDIWHTTGSGKTLTSFKTAQLASRLPYIDKVLFVVDRKDLDYQTMKEYNRFEEGAADGNSSTAVLQRQLENKDKKGGYHDYRIIITTIQKLSIFVQKNKNHPIFQQRVVIIFDECHRSNFGEMHAAITKNFKKYNLFGFTGTPIFAQNAGTGGDMRLKTTQQAFGDKL
;
A
#
# COMPACT_ATOMS: atom_id res chain seq x y z
N PHE A 1 -26.14 19.59 3.57
CA PHE A 1 -24.99 19.13 4.39
C PHE A 1 -25.47 18.29 5.57
N THR A 2 -26.29 18.85 6.48
CA THR A 2 -26.76 18.13 7.68
C THR A 2 -27.58 16.88 7.36
N ALA A 3 -28.45 16.93 6.35
CA ALA A 3 -29.29 15.82 5.95
C ALA A 3 -28.52 14.60 5.39
N THR A 4 -27.29 14.78 4.93
CA THR A 4 -26.46 13.71 4.38
C THR A 4 -25.29 13.36 5.28
N PHE A 5 -24.58 14.34 5.81
CA PHE A 5 -23.39 14.14 6.63
C PHE A 5 -23.72 13.64 8.05
N LEU A 6 -24.75 14.20 8.67
CA LEU A 6 -25.15 13.83 10.03
C LEU A 6 -26.19 12.69 10.09
N THR A 7 -26.41 11.97 8.97
CA THR A 7 -27.21 10.75 9.06
C THR A 7 -26.51 9.73 9.95
N ARG A 8 -27.28 8.94 10.67
CA ARG A 8 -26.74 7.89 11.57
C ARG A 8 -25.73 6.99 10.86
N HIS A 9 -26.03 6.59 9.62
CA HIS A 9 -25.15 5.72 8.84
C HIS A 9 -23.83 6.42 8.47
N SER A 10 -23.87 7.65 7.97
CA SER A 10 -22.67 8.42 7.62
C SER A 10 -21.80 8.69 8.84
N LEU A 11 -22.42 9.13 9.94
CA LEU A 11 -21.70 9.42 11.18
C LEU A 11 -21.04 8.18 11.78
N LEU A 12 -21.74 7.05 11.80
CA LEU A 12 -21.16 5.77 12.25
C LEU A 12 -19.99 5.35 11.38
N ASN A 13 -20.10 5.44 10.05
CA ASN A 13 -19.00 5.12 9.15
C ASN A 13 -17.79 6.03 9.38
N ILE A 14 -18.00 7.34 9.56
CA ILE A 14 -16.91 8.27 9.84
C ILE A 14 -16.19 7.87 11.14
N LEU A 15 -16.93 7.61 12.20
CA LEU A 15 -16.36 7.31 13.52
C LEU A 15 -15.75 5.90 13.63
N THR A 16 -16.29 4.91 12.93
CA THR A 16 -15.84 3.51 13.05
C THR A 16 -14.95 3.05 11.91
N LYS A 17 -15.28 3.43 10.68
CA LYS A 17 -14.58 2.98 9.48
C LYS A 17 -13.47 3.95 9.04
N TYR A 18 -13.70 5.28 9.16
CA TYR A 18 -12.79 6.32 8.66
C TYR A 18 -12.12 7.13 9.76
N SER A 19 -12.00 6.57 10.92
CA SER A 19 -11.13 7.11 11.97
C SER A 19 -10.04 6.10 12.33
N VAL A 20 -8.97 6.60 12.93
CA VAL A 20 -7.84 5.80 13.39
C VAL A 20 -7.54 6.21 14.82
N PHE A 21 -7.48 5.24 15.73
CA PHE A 21 -6.89 5.45 17.03
C PHE A 21 -5.38 5.34 16.91
N THR A 22 -4.70 6.36 17.39
CA THR A 22 -3.24 6.31 17.52
C THR A 22 -2.84 5.48 18.74
N SER A 23 -1.57 5.04 18.79
CA SER A 23 -0.99 4.41 20.00
C SER A 23 -1.09 5.29 21.25
N GLU A 24 -1.20 6.61 21.08
CA GLU A 24 -1.42 7.60 22.15
C GLU A 24 -2.91 7.74 22.51
N LYS A 25 -3.79 6.87 21.99
CA LYS A 25 -5.25 6.88 22.18
C LYS A 25 -5.96 8.14 21.68
N ILE A 26 -5.38 8.84 20.72
CA ILE A 26 -6.01 9.98 20.06
C ILE A 26 -6.83 9.47 18.87
N LEU A 27 -8.10 9.87 18.79
CA LEU A 27 -8.96 9.57 17.65
C LEU A 27 -8.70 10.60 16.54
N MET A 28 -8.16 10.14 15.44
CA MET A 28 -7.97 10.92 14.21
C MET A 28 -9.11 10.62 13.23
N VAL A 29 -9.85 11.65 12.85
CA VAL A 29 -10.94 11.52 11.86
C VAL A 29 -10.43 11.97 10.49
N MET A 30 -10.65 11.14 9.48
CA MET A 30 -10.22 11.43 8.12
C MET A 30 -11.07 12.54 7.49
N ARG A 31 -10.42 13.41 6.71
CA ARG A 31 -11.10 14.44 5.90
C ARG A 31 -11.82 13.79 4.70
N PRO A 32 -12.85 14.42 4.10
CA PRO A 32 -13.61 13.82 3.01
C PRO A 32 -12.77 13.32 1.84
N TYR A 33 -11.76 14.06 1.40
CA TYR A 33 -10.87 13.63 0.32
C TYR A 33 -9.96 12.45 0.73
N GLN A 34 -9.61 12.35 2.03
CA GLN A 34 -8.87 11.21 2.55
C GLN A 34 -9.76 9.95 2.65
N ILE A 35 -11.07 10.12 2.80
CA ILE A 35 -12.04 9.02 2.77
C ILE A 35 -12.26 8.54 1.34
N ALA A 36 -12.35 9.46 0.38
CA ALA A 36 -12.57 9.12 -1.02
C ALA A 36 -11.48 8.19 -1.59
N ALA A 37 -10.22 8.40 -1.22
CA ALA A 37 -9.10 7.61 -1.72
C ALA A 37 -9.19 6.11 -1.35
N PRO A 38 -9.29 5.70 -0.07
CA PRO A 38 -9.47 4.29 0.27
C PRO A 38 -10.78 3.70 -0.28
N GLU A 39 -11.86 4.45 -0.36
CA GLU A 39 -13.11 3.96 -0.96
C GLU A 39 -12.92 3.56 -2.43
N ARG A 40 -12.28 4.41 -3.22
CA ARG A 40 -12.01 4.13 -4.63
C ARG A 40 -11.06 2.94 -4.80
N ILE A 41 -10.04 2.84 -3.95
CA ILE A 41 -9.12 1.69 -3.97
C ILE A 41 -9.85 0.40 -3.60
N ILE A 42 -10.63 0.38 -2.53
CA ILE A 42 -11.41 -0.80 -2.13
C ILE A 42 -12.41 -1.21 -3.22
N GLN A 43 -13.08 -0.22 -3.83
CA GLN A 43 -13.96 -0.49 -4.97
C GLN A 43 -13.19 -1.10 -6.13
N ARG A 44 -11.99 -0.58 -6.49
CA ARG A 44 -11.14 -1.13 -7.55
C ARG A 44 -10.71 -2.56 -7.23
N ILE A 45 -10.34 -2.87 -5.99
CA ILE A 45 -9.99 -4.23 -5.55
C ILE A 45 -11.20 -5.17 -5.71
N ASN A 46 -12.41 -4.75 -5.32
CA ASN A 46 -13.63 -5.54 -5.46
C ASN A 46 -13.94 -5.81 -6.94
N VAL A 47 -13.87 -4.80 -7.79
CA VAL A 47 -14.05 -4.93 -9.25
C VAL A 47 -13.03 -5.89 -9.83
N ALA A 48 -11.75 -5.69 -9.49
CA ALA A 48 -10.68 -6.57 -9.97
C ALA A 48 -10.84 -8.02 -9.48
N ASN A 49 -11.39 -8.23 -8.30
CA ASN A 49 -11.70 -9.56 -7.81
C ASN A 49 -12.84 -10.22 -8.61
N ASN A 50 -13.91 -9.48 -8.90
CA ASN A 50 -15.08 -9.99 -9.61
C ASN A 50 -14.75 -10.33 -11.08
N TYR A 51 -13.98 -9.46 -11.75
CA TYR A 51 -13.59 -9.63 -13.17
C TYR A 51 -12.25 -10.33 -13.38
N LYS A 52 -11.58 -10.79 -12.30
CA LYS A 52 -10.28 -11.47 -12.34
C LYS A 52 -9.15 -10.61 -12.93
N HIS A 53 -9.21 -9.29 -12.78
CA HIS A 53 -8.21 -8.34 -13.27
C HIS A 53 -7.00 -8.17 -12.32
N PHE A 54 -6.76 -9.10 -11.43
CA PHE A 54 -5.56 -9.09 -10.59
C PHE A 54 -4.31 -9.50 -11.41
N GLY A 55 -3.15 -9.01 -10.98
CA GLY A 55 -1.90 -9.21 -11.73
C GLY A 55 -1.77 -8.32 -12.96
N SER A 56 -2.63 -7.32 -13.09
CA SER A 56 -2.66 -6.39 -14.22
C SER A 56 -2.84 -4.95 -13.77
N VAL A 57 -2.53 -4.00 -14.65
CA VAL A 57 -2.70 -2.56 -14.43
C VAL A 57 -4.18 -2.19 -14.22
N GLN A 58 -5.11 -2.94 -14.85
CA GLN A 58 -6.55 -2.73 -14.72
C GLN A 58 -7.06 -2.96 -13.29
N GLY A 59 -6.39 -3.83 -12.54
CA GLY A 59 -6.70 -4.08 -11.13
C GLY A 59 -6.06 -3.08 -10.17
N GLY A 60 -5.26 -2.14 -10.67
CA GLY A 60 -4.54 -1.14 -9.89
C GLY A 60 -5.07 0.28 -10.04
N GLY A 61 -4.27 1.25 -9.63
CA GLY A 61 -4.53 2.67 -9.77
C GLY A 61 -3.58 3.54 -8.97
N ASP A 62 -3.66 4.85 -9.18
CA ASP A 62 -2.88 5.82 -8.43
C ASP A 62 -3.75 6.91 -7.77
N ILE A 63 -3.28 7.42 -6.65
CA ILE A 63 -3.89 8.49 -5.86
C ILE A 63 -2.93 9.67 -5.81
N TRP A 64 -3.43 10.83 -6.18
CA TRP A 64 -2.66 12.08 -6.13
C TRP A 64 -3.00 12.83 -4.85
N HIS A 65 -2.04 12.85 -3.95
CA HIS A 65 -2.13 13.57 -2.69
C HIS A 65 -0.92 14.50 -2.55
N THR A 66 -1.15 15.78 -2.42
CA THR A 66 -0.08 16.77 -2.21
C THR A 66 0.65 16.53 -0.89
N THR A 67 1.88 17.01 -0.80
CA THR A 67 2.65 17.00 0.45
C THR A 67 1.87 17.71 1.56
N GLY A 68 1.86 17.17 2.76
CA GLY A 68 1.10 17.72 3.89
C GLY A 68 -0.41 17.42 3.91
N SER A 69 -0.95 16.74 2.90
CA SER A 69 -2.39 16.37 2.86
C SER A 69 -2.76 15.19 3.77
N GLY A 70 -1.82 14.64 4.54
CA GLY A 70 -2.04 13.44 5.36
C GLY A 70 -2.02 12.14 4.56
N LYS A 71 -1.17 12.06 3.55
CA LYS A 71 -0.98 10.89 2.69
C LYS A 71 -0.69 9.62 3.50
N THR A 72 0.19 9.69 4.49
CA THR A 72 0.54 8.58 5.38
C THR A 72 -0.68 8.00 6.09
N LEU A 73 -1.54 8.84 6.66
CA LEU A 73 -2.79 8.39 7.29
C LEU A 73 -3.72 7.73 6.27
N THR A 74 -3.86 8.32 5.09
CA THR A 74 -4.76 7.81 4.04
C THR A 74 -4.28 6.47 3.49
N SER A 75 -3.01 6.35 3.17
CA SER A 75 -2.43 5.12 2.63
C SER A 75 -2.43 3.99 3.65
N PHE A 76 -2.13 4.30 4.92
CA PHE A 76 -2.22 3.32 6.00
C PHE A 76 -3.66 2.86 6.25
N LYS A 77 -4.63 3.79 6.28
CA LYS A 77 -6.05 3.43 6.40
C LYS A 77 -6.51 2.56 5.23
N THR A 78 -6.03 2.84 4.03
CA THR A 78 -6.27 1.98 2.86
C THR A 78 -5.74 0.56 3.10
N ALA A 79 -4.53 0.43 3.63
CA ALA A 79 -3.95 -0.87 3.97
C ALA A 79 -4.80 -1.62 5.00
N GLN A 80 -5.26 -0.94 6.07
CA GLN A 80 -6.15 -1.53 7.06
C GLN A 80 -7.48 -2.01 6.47
N LEU A 81 -8.11 -1.23 5.60
CA LEU A 81 -9.38 -1.61 4.98
C LEU A 81 -9.18 -2.77 3.99
N ALA A 82 -8.11 -2.74 3.20
CA ALA A 82 -7.78 -3.81 2.27
C ALA A 82 -7.47 -5.14 3.00
N SER A 83 -6.75 -5.09 4.12
CA SER A 83 -6.43 -6.29 4.90
C SER A 83 -7.66 -6.98 5.53
N ARG A 84 -8.78 -6.27 5.67
CA ARG A 84 -10.04 -6.83 6.18
C ARG A 84 -10.87 -7.56 5.12
N LEU A 85 -10.50 -7.43 3.84
CA LEU A 85 -11.19 -8.16 2.77
C LEU A 85 -10.89 -9.65 2.88
N PRO A 86 -11.92 -10.52 2.87
CA PRO A 86 -11.74 -11.95 3.18
C PRO A 86 -10.94 -12.72 2.13
N TYR A 87 -10.83 -12.17 0.93
CA TYR A 87 -10.09 -12.77 -0.19
C TYR A 87 -8.69 -12.16 -0.39
N ILE A 88 -8.24 -11.25 0.48
CA ILE A 88 -6.88 -10.71 0.47
C ILE A 88 -6.08 -11.41 1.57
N ASP A 89 -4.98 -12.02 1.20
CA ASP A 89 -4.09 -12.71 2.14
C ASP A 89 -3.17 -11.75 2.87
N LYS A 90 -2.57 -10.80 2.13
CA LYS A 90 -1.63 -9.82 2.69
C LYS A 90 -1.70 -8.47 2.00
N VAL A 91 -1.34 -7.44 2.75
CA VAL A 91 -1.10 -6.09 2.24
C VAL A 91 0.36 -5.74 2.47
N LEU A 92 1.08 -5.46 1.37
CA LEU A 92 2.46 -4.98 1.41
C LEU A 92 2.46 -3.47 1.24
N PHE A 93 2.86 -2.75 2.27
CA PHE A 93 3.04 -1.32 2.23
C PHE A 93 4.52 -1.02 1.96
N VAL A 94 4.78 -0.49 0.78
CA VAL A 94 6.14 -0.34 0.25
C VAL A 94 6.52 1.13 0.20
N VAL A 95 7.57 1.49 0.91
CA VAL A 95 8.07 2.86 1.01
C VAL A 95 9.50 2.95 0.48
N ASP A 96 9.95 4.14 0.10
CA ASP A 96 11.36 4.35 -0.21
C ASP A 96 12.19 4.33 1.09
N ARG A 97 13.42 3.84 0.98
CA ARG A 97 14.37 3.80 2.10
C ARG A 97 14.64 5.19 2.72
N LYS A 98 14.60 6.24 1.89
CA LYS A 98 14.83 7.62 2.34
C LYS A 98 13.68 8.16 3.19
N ASP A 99 12.48 7.61 3.00
CA ASP A 99 11.26 8.03 3.71
C ASP A 99 11.02 7.20 4.98
N LEU A 100 11.79 6.14 5.19
CA LEU A 100 11.82 5.37 6.44
C LEU A 100 12.79 6.00 7.45
N ASP A 101 12.63 7.28 7.68
CA ASP A 101 13.27 7.92 8.82
C ASP A 101 12.57 7.51 10.13
N TYR A 102 13.18 7.89 11.24
CA TYR A 102 12.65 7.59 12.57
C TYR A 102 11.22 8.15 12.78
N GLN A 103 10.90 9.29 12.18
CA GLN A 103 9.58 9.91 12.32
C GLN A 103 8.50 9.13 11.56
N THR A 104 8.77 8.74 10.32
CA THR A 104 7.86 7.94 9.50
C THR A 104 7.61 6.57 10.12
N MET A 105 8.64 5.90 10.65
CA MET A 105 8.47 4.66 11.39
C MET A 105 7.64 4.85 12.66
N LYS A 106 7.85 5.95 13.36
CA LYS A 106 7.05 6.31 14.54
C LYS A 106 5.59 6.56 14.18
N GLU A 107 5.32 7.20 13.03
CA GLU A 107 3.95 7.37 12.52
C GLU A 107 3.28 6.05 12.21
N TYR A 108 3.95 5.12 11.54
CA TYR A 108 3.38 3.79 11.25
C TYR A 108 3.13 2.99 12.52
N ASN A 109 4.07 2.97 13.45
CA ASN A 109 3.89 2.32 14.76
C ASN A 109 2.81 3.03 15.61
N ARG A 110 2.55 4.31 15.36
CA ARG A 110 1.47 5.05 15.98
C ARG A 110 0.09 4.55 15.54
N PHE A 111 -0.04 4.04 14.33
CA PHE A 111 -1.29 3.52 13.78
C PHE A 111 -1.46 2.01 14.04
N GLU A 112 -0.38 1.26 14.05
CA GLU A 112 -0.38 -0.18 14.33
C GLU A 112 0.95 -0.57 14.97
N GLU A 113 0.90 -1.00 16.24
CA GLU A 113 2.08 -1.37 17.02
C GLU A 113 2.81 -2.54 16.37
N GLY A 114 4.11 -2.40 16.15
CA GLY A 114 4.95 -3.43 15.51
C GLY A 114 4.87 -3.49 13.98
N ALA A 115 4.03 -2.68 13.32
CA ALA A 115 3.92 -2.67 11.86
C ALA A 115 5.24 -2.27 11.18
N ALA A 116 6.00 -1.35 11.78
CA ALA A 116 7.32 -0.92 11.32
C ALA A 116 8.48 -1.63 12.07
N ASP A 117 8.20 -2.56 12.96
CA ASP A 117 9.22 -3.35 13.65
C ASP A 117 9.90 -4.30 12.68
N GLY A 118 11.16 -4.07 12.41
CA GLY A 118 11.96 -5.04 11.69
C GLY A 118 12.61 -4.55 10.42
N ASN A 119 12.81 -3.26 10.30
CA ASN A 119 13.52 -2.71 9.15
C ASN A 119 15.01 -3.01 9.09
N SER A 120 15.56 -3.86 9.96
CA SER A 120 16.98 -4.14 9.98
C SER A 120 17.45 -5.12 8.90
N SER A 121 16.65 -6.09 8.47
CA SER A 121 17.10 -7.08 7.48
C SER A 121 16.00 -7.69 6.61
N THR A 122 16.39 -8.24 5.44
CA THR A 122 15.51 -9.04 4.57
C THR A 122 15.01 -10.32 5.26
N ALA A 123 15.72 -10.84 6.25
CA ALA A 123 15.30 -12.00 7.02
C ALA A 123 14.03 -11.72 7.85
N VAL A 124 13.87 -10.49 8.35
CA VAL A 124 12.64 -10.10 9.06
C VAL A 124 11.46 -10.04 8.09
N LEU A 125 11.64 -9.44 6.91
CA LEU A 125 10.62 -9.43 5.87
C LEU A 125 10.20 -10.86 5.51
N GLN A 126 11.14 -11.75 5.28
CA GLN A 126 10.85 -13.15 4.96
C GLN A 126 10.02 -13.81 6.06
N ARG A 127 10.40 -13.64 7.31
CA ARG A 127 9.70 -14.21 8.47
C ARG A 127 8.25 -13.69 8.57
N GLN A 128 8.02 -12.39 8.35
CA GLN A 128 6.68 -11.80 8.33
C GLN A 128 5.85 -12.33 7.15
N LEU A 129 6.44 -12.49 5.97
CA LEU A 129 5.77 -13.08 4.81
C LEU A 129 5.39 -14.55 5.05
N GLU A 130 6.18 -15.27 5.85
CA GLU A 130 5.92 -16.65 6.27
C GLU A 130 5.01 -16.79 7.50
N ASN A 131 4.48 -15.68 8.03
CA ASN A 131 3.68 -15.65 9.27
C ASN A 131 4.40 -16.23 10.49
N LYS A 132 5.71 -15.99 10.63
CA LYS A 132 6.51 -16.44 11.76
C LYS A 132 6.84 -15.28 12.70
N ASP A 133 6.61 -15.45 13.99
CA ASP A 133 7.02 -14.48 15.00
C ASP A 133 8.55 -14.51 15.26
N LYS A 134 9.03 -13.67 16.19
CA LYS A 134 10.46 -13.62 16.56
C LYS A 134 10.99 -14.92 17.19
N LYS A 135 10.10 -15.76 17.72
CA LYS A 135 10.42 -17.04 18.38
C LYS A 135 10.15 -18.26 17.48
N GLY A 136 9.71 -18.04 16.23
CA GLY A 136 9.38 -19.09 15.26
C GLY A 136 7.95 -19.64 15.38
N GLY A 137 7.11 -19.06 16.26
CA GLY A 137 5.69 -19.37 16.36
C GLY A 137 4.89 -18.71 15.21
N TYR A 138 3.61 -19.08 15.10
CA TYR A 138 2.71 -18.49 14.11
C TYR A 138 2.23 -17.10 14.56
N HIS A 139 2.29 -16.12 13.66
CA HIS A 139 1.68 -14.81 13.81
C HIS A 139 1.14 -14.32 12.45
N ASP A 140 -0.13 -13.97 12.39
CA ASP A 140 -0.76 -13.53 11.14
C ASP A 140 -0.44 -12.06 10.84
N TYR A 141 0.63 -11.84 10.08
CA TYR A 141 1.00 -10.52 9.58
C TYR A 141 0.15 -10.15 8.35
N ARG A 142 -1.00 -9.53 8.57
CA ARG A 142 -1.89 -9.08 7.49
C ARG A 142 -1.36 -7.86 6.75
N ILE A 143 -0.71 -6.94 7.45
CA ILE A 143 -0.09 -5.73 6.90
C ILE A 143 1.42 -5.83 7.18
N ILE A 144 2.23 -5.68 6.14
CA ILE A 144 3.69 -5.71 6.22
C ILE A 144 4.24 -4.45 5.60
N ILE A 145 4.96 -3.65 6.39
CA ILE A 145 5.65 -2.45 5.94
C ILE A 145 7.08 -2.82 5.57
N THR A 146 7.50 -2.46 4.36
CA THR A 146 8.84 -2.78 3.86
C THR A 146 9.38 -1.69 2.95
N THR A 147 10.67 -1.72 2.66
CA THR A 147 11.23 -0.86 1.62
C THR A 147 11.23 -1.56 0.28
N ILE A 148 11.19 -0.75 -0.79
CA ILE A 148 11.27 -1.23 -2.17
C ILE A 148 12.55 -2.07 -2.38
N GLN A 149 13.69 -1.66 -1.80
CA GLN A 149 14.97 -2.38 -1.90
C GLN A 149 14.91 -3.75 -1.25
N LYS A 150 14.33 -3.87 -0.03
CA LYS A 150 14.21 -5.14 0.68
C LYS A 150 13.29 -6.10 -0.05
N LEU A 151 12.16 -5.59 -0.53
CA LEU A 151 11.22 -6.39 -1.31
C LEU A 151 11.87 -6.89 -2.61
N SER A 152 12.63 -6.05 -3.31
CA SER A 152 13.38 -6.45 -4.51
C SER A 152 14.41 -7.54 -4.23
N ILE A 153 15.22 -7.37 -3.17
CA ILE A 153 16.22 -8.38 -2.77
C ILE A 153 15.53 -9.70 -2.39
N PHE A 154 14.42 -9.63 -1.66
CA PHE A 154 13.65 -10.82 -1.29
C PHE A 154 13.13 -11.55 -2.54
N VAL A 155 12.54 -10.84 -3.49
CA VAL A 155 12.02 -11.38 -4.75
C VAL A 155 13.12 -12.04 -5.59
N GLN A 156 14.30 -11.41 -5.68
CA GLN A 156 15.44 -11.95 -6.42
C GLN A 156 15.99 -13.25 -5.81
N LYS A 157 16.03 -13.32 -4.47
CA LYS A 157 16.57 -14.49 -3.75
C LYS A 157 15.59 -15.66 -3.65
N ASN A 158 14.29 -15.42 -3.70
CA ASN A 158 13.25 -16.40 -3.38
C ASN A 158 12.25 -16.60 -4.53
N LYS A 159 12.73 -16.96 -5.73
CA LYS A 159 11.92 -17.02 -6.97
C LYS A 159 10.65 -17.90 -6.89
N ASN A 160 10.62 -18.91 -6.04
CA ASN A 160 9.50 -19.87 -5.90
C ASN A 160 8.77 -19.74 -4.56
N HIS A 161 8.87 -18.61 -3.87
CA HIS A 161 8.24 -18.45 -2.57
C HIS A 161 6.69 -18.49 -2.67
N PRO A 162 5.98 -19.18 -1.74
CA PRO A 162 4.53 -19.34 -1.78
C PRO A 162 3.75 -18.01 -1.81
N ILE A 163 4.29 -16.94 -1.25
CA ILE A 163 3.68 -15.59 -1.25
C ILE A 163 3.32 -15.10 -2.66
N PHE A 164 4.08 -15.51 -3.68
CA PHE A 164 3.85 -15.06 -5.06
C PHE A 164 2.56 -15.61 -5.68
N GLN A 165 1.97 -16.63 -5.06
CA GLN A 165 0.68 -17.22 -5.48
C GLN A 165 -0.49 -16.69 -4.65
N GLN A 166 -0.23 -15.99 -3.55
CA GLN A 166 -1.24 -15.42 -2.67
C GLN A 166 -1.87 -14.16 -3.27
N ARG A 167 -3.07 -13.81 -2.79
CA ARG A 167 -3.77 -12.57 -3.13
C ARG A 167 -3.20 -11.43 -2.31
N VAL A 168 -2.43 -10.57 -2.96
CA VAL A 168 -1.67 -9.51 -2.30
C VAL A 168 -2.09 -8.14 -2.83
N VAL A 169 -2.33 -7.19 -1.93
CA VAL A 169 -2.42 -5.77 -2.26
C VAL A 169 -1.07 -5.14 -1.99
N ILE A 170 -0.52 -4.43 -2.97
CA ILE A 170 0.75 -3.74 -2.85
C ILE A 170 0.49 -2.24 -2.97
N ILE A 171 0.84 -1.49 -1.94
CA ILE A 171 0.66 -0.03 -1.87
C ILE A 171 2.04 0.61 -1.83
N PHE A 172 2.35 1.44 -2.82
CA PHE A 172 3.57 2.23 -2.85
C PHE A 172 3.32 3.64 -2.35
N ASP A 173 4.11 4.08 -1.38
CA ASP A 173 4.19 5.48 -1.02
C ASP A 173 5.31 6.16 -1.80
N GLU A 174 5.10 7.39 -2.28
CA GLU A 174 6.04 8.15 -3.12
C GLU A 174 6.51 7.40 -4.38
N CYS A 175 5.55 6.91 -5.16
CA CYS A 175 5.78 6.04 -6.33
C CYS A 175 6.48 6.70 -7.55
N HIS A 176 6.90 7.96 -7.47
CA HIS A 176 7.50 8.73 -8.59
C HIS A 176 9.04 8.68 -8.66
N ARG A 177 9.71 7.94 -7.77
CA ARG A 177 11.18 7.97 -7.68
C ARG A 177 11.90 7.09 -8.72
N SER A 178 13.11 7.49 -9.10
CA SER A 178 13.90 7.00 -10.24
C SER A 178 14.19 5.49 -10.29
N ASN A 179 14.22 4.81 -9.14
CA ASN A 179 14.50 3.37 -9.08
C ASN A 179 13.25 2.50 -9.10
N PHE A 180 12.08 3.10 -9.33
CA PHE A 180 10.80 2.41 -9.29
C PHE A 180 10.64 1.40 -10.45
N GLY A 181 11.07 1.74 -11.66
CA GLY A 181 10.80 0.94 -12.86
C GLY A 181 11.35 -0.48 -12.82
N GLU A 182 12.63 -0.66 -12.51
CA GLU A 182 13.26 -2.00 -12.45
C GLU A 182 12.70 -2.84 -11.31
N MET A 183 12.47 -2.23 -10.16
CA MET A 183 11.92 -2.92 -9.00
C MET A 183 10.44 -3.24 -9.17
N HIS A 184 9.67 -2.35 -9.78
CA HIS A 184 8.29 -2.61 -10.19
C HIS A 184 8.23 -3.83 -11.12
N ALA A 185 9.07 -3.88 -12.16
CA ALA A 185 9.14 -5.01 -13.08
C ALA A 185 9.49 -6.33 -12.37
N ALA A 186 10.43 -6.30 -11.42
CA ALA A 186 10.80 -7.49 -10.63
C ALA A 186 9.64 -7.98 -9.77
N ILE A 187 8.90 -7.07 -9.13
CA ILE A 187 7.75 -7.41 -8.28
C ILE A 187 6.62 -7.98 -9.13
N THR A 188 6.20 -7.28 -10.18
CA THR A 188 5.07 -7.67 -11.03
C THR A 188 5.33 -8.96 -11.82
N LYS A 189 6.59 -9.27 -12.14
CA LYS A 189 6.96 -10.53 -12.77
C LYS A 189 6.77 -11.74 -11.85
N ASN A 190 7.01 -11.58 -10.55
CA ASN A 190 6.98 -12.70 -9.60
C ASN A 190 5.60 -12.88 -8.95
N PHE A 191 4.98 -11.83 -8.46
CA PHE A 191 3.62 -11.90 -7.91
C PHE A 191 2.60 -12.18 -9.03
N LYS A 192 1.70 -13.14 -8.82
CA LYS A 192 0.72 -13.56 -9.85
C LYS A 192 -0.68 -13.00 -9.60
N LYS A 193 -1.04 -12.78 -8.34
CA LYS A 193 -2.39 -12.34 -7.95
C LYS A 193 -2.31 -11.08 -7.10
N TYR A 194 -1.86 -9.99 -7.69
CA TYR A 194 -1.69 -8.72 -6.98
C TYR A 194 -2.67 -7.65 -7.49
N ASN A 195 -2.95 -6.69 -6.60
CA ASN A 195 -3.47 -5.36 -6.95
C ASN A 195 -2.41 -4.34 -6.55
N LEU A 196 -2.09 -3.41 -7.44
CA LEU A 196 -0.99 -2.46 -7.27
C LEU A 196 -1.51 -1.03 -7.22
N PHE A 197 -1.22 -0.32 -6.12
CA PHE A 197 -1.64 1.07 -5.95
C PHE A 197 -0.45 1.96 -5.63
N GLY A 198 -0.46 3.18 -6.19
CA GLY A 198 0.54 4.20 -5.94
C GLY A 198 -0.05 5.44 -5.28
N PHE A 199 0.61 5.95 -4.23
CA PHE A 199 0.35 7.27 -3.69
C PHE A 199 1.48 8.21 -4.08
N THR A 200 1.15 9.38 -4.64
CA THR A 200 2.16 10.36 -5.04
C THR A 200 1.66 11.79 -4.91
N GLY A 201 2.57 12.69 -4.54
CA GLY A 201 2.34 14.14 -4.61
C GLY A 201 2.74 14.75 -5.96
N THR A 202 3.57 14.03 -6.72
CA THR A 202 4.17 14.49 -7.99
C THR A 202 4.10 13.40 -9.04
N PRO A 203 2.93 13.18 -9.68
CA PRO A 203 2.79 12.16 -10.71
C PRO A 203 3.69 12.46 -11.92
N ILE A 204 4.17 11.40 -12.56
CA ILE A 204 4.98 11.49 -13.78
C ILE A 204 4.04 11.38 -14.98
N PHE A 205 4.00 12.43 -15.78
CA PHE A 205 3.29 12.48 -17.07
C PHE A 205 4.26 12.22 -18.23
N ALA A 206 3.71 11.93 -19.41
CA ALA A 206 4.53 11.74 -20.61
C ALA A 206 5.43 12.96 -20.95
N GLN A 207 4.99 14.16 -20.59
CA GLN A 207 5.71 15.42 -20.84
C GLN A 207 6.93 15.62 -19.93
N ASN A 208 6.92 15.04 -18.70
CA ASN A 208 8.02 15.17 -17.73
C ASN A 208 8.71 13.82 -17.45
N ALA A 209 8.40 12.79 -18.25
CA ALA A 209 9.07 11.51 -18.17
C ALA A 209 10.50 11.63 -18.69
N GLY A 210 11.49 11.20 -17.88
CA GLY A 210 12.91 11.21 -18.28
C GLY A 210 13.20 10.30 -19.47
N THR A 211 14.35 10.53 -20.14
CA THR A 211 14.78 9.75 -21.30
C THR A 211 15.41 8.39 -20.97
N GLY A 212 15.67 8.11 -19.68
CA GLY A 212 16.27 6.86 -19.21
C GLY A 212 15.24 5.87 -18.64
N GLY A 213 15.57 4.59 -18.66
CA GLY A 213 14.77 3.50 -18.07
C GLY A 213 13.88 2.76 -19.07
N ASP A 214 13.07 1.80 -18.57
CA ASP A 214 12.15 1.02 -19.39
C ASP A 214 11.05 1.90 -19.97
N MET A 215 10.96 1.96 -21.29
CA MET A 215 9.99 2.78 -22.03
C MET A 215 8.53 2.47 -21.68
N ARG A 216 8.24 1.29 -21.11
CA ARG A 216 6.88 0.85 -20.73
C ARG A 216 6.41 1.39 -19.37
N LEU A 217 7.31 1.97 -18.57
CA LEU A 217 7.02 2.41 -17.21
C LEU A 217 7.43 3.88 -16.98
N LYS A 218 7.34 4.69 -18.01
CA LYS A 218 7.76 6.11 -17.96
C LYS A 218 6.77 7.01 -17.21
N THR A 219 5.50 6.63 -17.16
CA THR A 219 4.47 7.44 -16.50
C THR A 219 3.84 6.71 -15.31
N THR A 220 3.29 7.48 -14.38
CA THR A 220 2.55 6.94 -13.24
C THR A 220 1.38 6.06 -13.70
N GLN A 221 0.65 6.50 -14.74
CA GLN A 221 -0.46 5.73 -15.32
C GLN A 221 -0.01 4.40 -15.94
N GLN A 222 1.14 4.37 -16.61
CA GLN A 222 1.67 3.11 -17.16
C GLN A 222 2.04 2.09 -16.07
N ALA A 223 2.50 2.58 -14.92
CA ALA A 223 2.92 1.73 -13.82
C ALA A 223 1.75 1.23 -12.96
N PHE A 224 0.77 2.07 -12.70
CA PHE A 224 -0.30 1.79 -11.72
C PHE A 224 -1.69 1.66 -12.33
N GLY A 225 -1.92 2.20 -13.52
CA GLY A 225 -3.23 2.25 -14.16
C GLY A 225 -3.90 3.62 -14.01
N ASP A 226 -5.23 3.61 -13.88
CA ASP A 226 -6.02 4.83 -13.83
C ASP A 226 -5.81 5.61 -12.54
N LYS A 227 -5.91 6.94 -12.65
CA LYS A 227 -6.06 7.81 -11.50
C LYS A 227 -7.42 7.54 -10.83
N LEU A 228 -7.38 7.27 -9.54
CA LEU A 228 -8.55 6.97 -8.71
C LEU A 228 -9.05 8.18 -7.91
#